data_13b1e762ee7fbb9c8d4c9029e3607694
#
_entry.id   13b1e762ee7fbb9c8d4c9029e3607694
#
_cell.length_a   1.000
_cell.length_b   1.000
_cell.length_c   1.000
_cell.angle_alpha   90.00
_cell.angle_beta   90.00
_cell.angle_gamma   90.00
#
_symmetry.space_group_name_H-M   'P 1'
#
loop_
_entity.id
_entity.type
_entity.pdbx_description
1 polymer ?
#
loop_
_entity_poly.entity_id
_entity_poly.type
_entity_poly.pdbx_seq_one_letter_code
_entity_poly.pdbx_strand_id
1 'polypeptide(L)'
;MIKKYYTLLIASESDHINKSIKLSRLSMIFIFTALIIILFFSYSGFKSYFYPNDNSLHYSTLKTFKSNIVDLVFNKNFSQNSDSLILREIKNAIITDGPVISMVAPIDGYSTEGLNINNNHNGVDIVSKKGDLIKSAQDGMVIFSGYNGDSGNTIIISHPFNYFTVYSHCDSIFVNQRDVVLKGDYIGTLGGTGKIKAGPHLHFEIWHNDTIIDPRDIIKKYGELDVSTE
;
A
#
# COMPACT_ATOMS: atom_id res chain seq x y z
N MET A 1 -5.32 48.16 41.27
CA MET A 1 -5.18 46.95 40.39
C MET A 1 -3.72 46.54 40.32
N ILE A 2 -3.28 45.51 41.05
CA ILE A 2 -1.87 45.16 41.19
C ILE A 2 -1.47 44.37 39.90
N LYS A 3 -0.62 44.98 39.07
CA LYS A 3 -0.05 44.29 37.91
C LYS A 3 0.95 43.22 38.41
N LYS A 4 0.59 41.97 38.35
CA LYS A 4 1.52 40.85 38.63
C LYS A 4 2.49 40.66 37.45
N TYR A 5 3.79 40.82 37.74
CA TYR A 5 4.88 40.53 36.78
C TYR A 5 5.57 39.24 37.18
N TYR A 6 6.02 38.50 36.20
CA TYR A 6 6.92 37.35 36.38
C TYR A 6 8.32 37.76 35.96
N THR A 7 9.33 37.37 36.74
CA THR A 7 10.73 37.69 36.43
C THR A 7 11.43 36.41 35.94
N LEU A 8 11.87 36.43 34.73
CA LEU A 8 12.72 35.36 34.17
C LEU A 8 14.17 35.73 34.43
N LEU A 9 14.89 34.88 35.17
CA LEU A 9 16.33 35.04 35.43
C LEU A 9 17.07 34.13 34.43
N ILE A 10 17.92 34.72 33.59
CA ILE A 10 18.84 33.99 32.72
C ILE A 10 20.21 34.04 33.42
N ALA A 11 20.60 32.91 34.02
CA ALA A 11 21.92 32.72 34.58
C ALA A 11 22.86 32.11 33.55
N SER A 12 24.01 32.72 33.30
CA SER A 12 25.07 32.15 32.52
C SER A 12 26.18 31.64 33.43
N GLU A 13 26.68 30.45 33.18
CA GLU A 13 27.72 29.81 34.00
C GLU A 13 29.10 30.43 33.84
N SER A 14 29.32 31.34 32.90
CA SER A 14 30.64 31.80 32.56
C SER A 14 30.91 33.29 32.69
N ASP A 15 29.97 34.16 33.05
CA ASP A 15 30.29 35.56 33.38
C ASP A 15 29.14 36.30 34.05
N HIS A 16 29.50 37.19 35.00
CA HIS A 16 28.68 37.97 35.91
C HIS A 16 27.55 38.86 35.34
N ILE A 17 26.89 38.44 34.28
CA ILE A 17 25.77 39.20 33.70
C ILE A 17 24.46 38.43 33.91
N ASN A 18 23.87 38.64 35.07
CA ASN A 18 22.50 38.21 35.33
C ASN A 18 21.53 39.19 34.65
N LYS A 19 20.97 38.75 33.51
CA LYS A 19 19.89 39.50 32.84
C LYS A 19 18.56 39.03 33.36
N SER A 20 17.80 39.96 33.95
CA SER A 20 16.39 39.69 34.37
C SER A 20 15.43 40.37 33.41
N ILE A 21 14.47 39.62 32.89
CA ILE A 21 13.41 40.12 32.04
C ILE A 21 12.10 40.06 32.81
N LYS A 22 11.44 41.23 33.00
CA LYS A 22 10.12 41.31 33.66
C LYS A 22 9.04 41.14 32.59
N LEU A 23 8.25 40.08 32.68
CA LEU A 23 7.17 39.79 31.77
C LEU A 23 5.82 40.02 32.46
N SER A 24 4.91 40.73 31.81
CA SER A 24 3.55 40.87 32.28
C SER A 24 2.77 39.56 32.07
N ARG A 25 1.69 39.37 32.82
CA ARG A 25 0.83 38.18 32.64
C ARG A 25 0.30 38.06 31.20
N LEU A 26 -0.02 39.17 30.56
CA LEU A 26 -0.44 39.24 29.19
C LEU A 26 0.68 38.81 28.24
N SER A 27 1.93 39.27 28.44
CA SER A 27 3.08 38.87 27.62
C SER A 27 3.37 37.37 27.70
N MET A 28 3.19 36.76 28.90
CA MET A 28 3.35 35.32 29.06
C MET A 28 2.29 34.53 28.29
N ILE A 29 1.04 34.99 28.32
CA ILE A 29 -0.03 34.36 27.54
C ILE A 29 0.26 34.45 26.03
N PHE A 30 0.71 35.63 25.57
CA PHE A 30 1.08 35.79 24.15
C PHE A 30 2.24 34.89 23.73
N ILE A 31 3.27 34.76 24.55
CA ILE A 31 4.41 33.86 24.26
C ILE A 31 3.94 32.42 24.21
N PHE A 32 3.07 32.01 25.16
CA PHE A 32 2.57 30.64 25.21
C PHE A 32 1.66 30.29 24.01
N THR A 33 0.77 31.22 23.62
CA THR A 33 -0.06 31.04 22.43
C THR A 33 0.75 31.03 21.17
N ALA A 34 1.77 31.89 21.03
CA ALA A 34 2.68 31.87 19.88
C ALA A 34 3.45 30.55 19.78
N LEU A 35 3.94 30.01 20.90
CA LEU A 35 4.58 28.69 20.97
C LEU A 35 3.65 27.55 20.52
N ILE A 36 2.41 27.55 20.99
CA ILE A 36 1.41 26.56 20.58
C ILE A 36 1.13 26.65 19.07
N ILE A 37 1.01 27.86 18.53
CA ILE A 37 0.81 28.08 17.10
C ILE A 37 2.00 27.57 16.29
N ILE A 38 3.23 27.87 16.71
CA ILE A 38 4.46 27.38 16.05
C ILE A 38 4.53 25.86 16.10
N LEU A 39 4.20 25.22 17.22
CA LEU A 39 4.18 23.76 17.35
C LEU A 39 3.08 23.15 16.47
N PHE A 40 1.92 23.78 16.37
CA PHE A 40 0.83 23.32 15.51
C PHE A 40 1.22 23.38 14.03
N PHE A 41 1.81 24.50 13.56
CA PHE A 41 2.28 24.63 12.18
C PHE A 41 3.47 23.71 11.88
N SER A 42 4.38 23.52 12.84
CA SER A 42 5.49 22.58 12.73
C SER A 42 4.98 21.14 12.59
N TYR A 43 4.02 20.74 13.42
CA TYR A 43 3.39 19.41 13.34
C TYR A 43 2.59 19.23 12.05
N SER A 44 1.82 20.24 11.64
CA SER A 44 1.04 20.22 10.40
C SER A 44 1.95 20.17 9.16
N GLY A 45 3.03 20.96 9.15
CA GLY A 45 4.04 20.94 8.08
C GLY A 45 4.80 19.60 8.03
N PHE A 46 5.19 19.08 9.20
CA PHE A 46 5.81 17.77 9.32
C PHE A 46 4.88 16.67 8.79
N LYS A 47 3.60 16.69 9.22
CA LYS A 47 2.60 15.74 8.74
C LYS A 47 2.40 15.84 7.22
N SER A 48 2.31 17.05 6.66
CA SER A 48 2.16 17.27 5.22
C SER A 48 3.38 16.85 4.41
N TYR A 49 4.59 17.01 4.97
CA TYR A 49 5.84 16.63 4.31
C TYR A 49 6.09 15.12 4.36
N PHE A 50 5.87 14.47 5.51
CA PHE A 50 6.13 13.03 5.69
C PHE A 50 4.93 12.14 5.34
N TYR A 51 3.72 12.69 5.38
CA TYR A 51 2.49 12.01 5.00
C TYR A 51 1.71 12.90 4.03
N PRO A 52 2.22 13.09 2.80
CA PRO A 52 1.46 13.79 1.78
C PRO A 52 0.14 13.06 1.60
N ASN A 53 -0.95 13.83 1.56
CA ASN A 53 -2.29 13.27 1.38
C ASN A 53 -2.46 12.90 -0.11
N ASP A 54 -1.66 11.91 -0.56
CA ASP A 54 -1.54 11.49 -1.96
C ASP A 54 -2.84 10.88 -2.54
N ASN A 55 -3.81 10.57 -1.68
CA ASN A 55 -5.06 9.98 -2.13
C ASN A 55 -5.85 10.88 -3.09
N SER A 56 -5.73 12.20 -2.97
CA SER A 56 -6.46 13.13 -3.85
C SER A 56 -5.79 13.28 -5.22
N LEU A 57 -4.46 13.34 -5.25
CA LEU A 57 -3.70 13.48 -6.50
C LEU A 57 -3.72 12.18 -7.31
N HIS A 58 -3.52 11.06 -6.63
CA HIS A 58 -3.58 9.74 -7.25
C HIS A 58 -4.98 9.40 -7.75
N TYR A 59 -6.02 9.70 -6.97
CA TYR A 59 -7.41 9.52 -7.38
C TYR A 59 -7.80 10.43 -8.54
N SER A 60 -7.37 11.68 -8.54
CA SER A 60 -7.63 12.62 -9.65
C SER A 60 -6.89 12.19 -10.92
N THR A 61 -5.65 11.73 -10.82
CA THR A 61 -4.85 11.22 -11.94
C THR A 61 -5.45 9.93 -12.52
N LEU A 62 -5.89 9.00 -11.66
CA LEU A 62 -6.60 7.79 -12.09
C LEU A 62 -7.95 8.10 -12.72
N LYS A 63 -8.69 9.06 -12.17
CA LYS A 63 -9.97 9.51 -12.73
C LYS A 63 -9.78 10.15 -14.11
N THR A 64 -8.75 10.99 -14.27
CA THR A 64 -8.39 11.61 -15.56
C THR A 64 -7.90 10.57 -16.55
N PHE A 65 -7.08 9.61 -16.11
CA PHE A 65 -6.61 8.50 -16.93
C PHE A 65 -7.77 7.60 -17.39
N LYS A 66 -8.69 7.25 -16.48
CA LYS A 66 -9.91 6.50 -16.80
C LYS A 66 -10.79 7.27 -17.78
N SER A 67 -10.99 8.59 -17.58
CA SER A 67 -11.72 9.45 -18.50
C SER A 67 -11.07 9.49 -19.89
N ASN A 68 -9.75 9.65 -19.94
CA ASN A 68 -9.00 9.70 -21.20
C ASN A 68 -9.04 8.37 -21.96
N ILE A 69 -8.96 7.22 -21.26
CA ILE A 69 -9.11 5.90 -21.89
C ILE A 69 -10.54 5.71 -22.41
N VAL A 70 -11.54 6.07 -21.62
CA VAL A 70 -12.94 6.01 -22.05
C VAL A 70 -13.16 6.88 -23.30
N ASP A 71 -12.63 8.10 -23.31
CA ASP A 71 -12.72 8.99 -24.48
C ASP A 71 -11.93 8.47 -25.69
N LEU A 72 -10.75 7.88 -25.48
CA LEU A 72 -9.93 7.28 -26.54
C LEU A 72 -10.61 6.05 -27.17
N VAL A 73 -11.21 5.20 -26.34
CA VAL A 73 -11.87 3.95 -26.78
C VAL A 73 -13.25 4.24 -27.39
N PHE A 74 -13.99 5.23 -26.86
CA PHE A 74 -15.39 5.44 -27.24
C PHE A 74 -15.65 6.65 -28.14
N ASN A 75 -14.77 7.67 -28.17
CA ASN A 75 -15.00 8.91 -28.93
C ASN A 75 -14.10 9.12 -30.14
N LYS A 76 -12.97 8.42 -30.30
CA LYS A 76 -12.11 8.51 -31.47
C LYS A 76 -12.12 7.24 -32.32
N ASN A 77 -13.00 7.25 -33.36
CA ASN A 77 -12.87 6.47 -34.56
C ASN A 77 -12.77 4.92 -34.47
N PHE A 78 -13.46 4.29 -33.52
CA PHE A 78 -13.84 2.89 -33.66
C PHE A 78 -15.15 2.77 -34.49
N SER A 79 -15.31 3.64 -35.45
CA SER A 79 -16.36 3.53 -36.45
C SER A 79 -15.82 2.67 -37.58
N GLN A 80 -16.37 1.55 -37.72
CA GLN A 80 -16.86 0.94 -38.94
C GLN A 80 -16.74 -0.58 -39.07
N ASN A 81 -16.02 -1.33 -38.23
CA ASN A 81 -16.03 -2.81 -38.43
C ASN A 81 -15.70 -3.67 -37.20
N SER A 82 -15.96 -3.22 -35.99
CA SER A 82 -15.73 -4.06 -34.79
C SER A 82 -17.07 -4.43 -34.17
N ASP A 83 -17.27 -5.71 -33.94
CA ASP A 83 -18.47 -6.30 -33.34
C ASP A 83 -18.99 -5.47 -32.16
N SER A 84 -20.18 -4.93 -32.32
CA SER A 84 -20.88 -4.13 -31.31
C SER A 84 -21.08 -4.90 -30.00
N LEU A 85 -20.97 -6.22 -30.01
CA LEU A 85 -21.04 -7.12 -28.86
C LEU A 85 -19.77 -7.03 -28.02
N ILE A 86 -18.57 -7.05 -28.62
CA ILE A 86 -17.29 -6.95 -27.89
C ILE A 86 -17.17 -5.59 -27.20
N LEU A 87 -17.55 -4.51 -27.91
CA LEU A 87 -17.57 -3.17 -27.32
C LEU A 87 -18.57 -3.04 -26.17
N ARG A 88 -19.71 -3.71 -26.25
CA ARG A 88 -20.71 -3.74 -25.19
C ARG A 88 -20.25 -4.57 -23.98
N GLU A 89 -19.55 -5.69 -24.20
CA GLU A 89 -18.95 -6.48 -23.11
C GLU A 89 -17.81 -5.73 -22.43
N ILE A 90 -16.91 -5.10 -23.20
CA ILE A 90 -15.85 -4.24 -22.66
C ILE A 90 -16.45 -3.07 -21.87
N LYS A 91 -17.49 -2.42 -22.41
CA LYS A 91 -18.18 -1.32 -21.73
C LYS A 91 -18.85 -1.79 -20.43
N ASN A 92 -19.50 -2.93 -20.41
CA ASN A 92 -20.12 -3.48 -19.22
C ASN A 92 -19.07 -3.87 -18.18
N ALA A 93 -17.97 -4.53 -18.57
CA ALA A 93 -16.87 -4.88 -17.68
C ALA A 93 -16.19 -3.63 -17.05
N ILE A 94 -16.05 -2.54 -17.82
CA ILE A 94 -15.49 -1.28 -17.31
C ILE A 94 -16.45 -0.56 -16.35
N ILE A 95 -17.77 -0.70 -16.54
CA ILE A 95 -18.78 0.06 -15.79
C ILE A 95 -19.22 -0.68 -14.53
N THR A 96 -19.32 -2.02 -14.57
CA THR A 96 -19.90 -2.80 -13.46
C THR A 96 -18.87 -3.28 -12.46
N ASP A 97 -17.71 -3.83 -12.89
CA ASP A 97 -16.75 -4.46 -11.98
C ASP A 97 -15.29 -3.99 -12.15
N GLY A 98 -15.05 -3.06 -13.06
CA GLY A 98 -13.70 -2.73 -13.52
C GLY A 98 -13.13 -3.83 -14.44
N PRO A 99 -12.05 -3.54 -15.19
CA PRO A 99 -11.44 -4.54 -16.05
C PRO A 99 -10.87 -5.66 -15.20
N VAL A 100 -11.11 -6.91 -15.63
CA VAL A 100 -10.42 -8.08 -15.07
C VAL A 100 -8.92 -7.86 -15.26
N ILE A 101 -8.20 -7.66 -14.17
CA ILE A 101 -6.75 -7.48 -14.23
C ILE A 101 -6.11 -8.83 -14.54
N SER A 102 -5.38 -8.91 -15.65
CA SER A 102 -4.58 -10.09 -15.97
C SER A 102 -3.34 -10.14 -15.07
N MET A 103 -3.36 -10.96 -14.05
CA MET A 103 -2.22 -11.21 -13.16
C MET A 103 -1.38 -12.39 -13.63
N VAL A 104 -0.07 -12.34 -13.38
CA VAL A 104 0.83 -13.49 -13.57
C VAL A 104 1.04 -14.20 -12.24
N ALA A 105 1.38 -15.50 -12.31
CA ALA A 105 1.77 -16.26 -11.14
C ALA A 105 3.02 -15.65 -10.49
N PRO A 106 2.95 -15.27 -9.20
CA PRO A 106 4.08 -14.66 -8.51
C PRO A 106 5.28 -15.59 -8.36
N ILE A 107 5.06 -16.89 -8.36
CA ILE A 107 6.12 -17.88 -8.27
C ILE A 107 5.72 -19.15 -9.04
N ASP A 108 6.73 -19.90 -9.49
CA ASP A 108 6.53 -21.22 -10.04
C ASP A 108 6.48 -22.26 -8.90
N GLY A 109 5.35 -22.94 -8.74
CA GLY A 109 5.15 -23.86 -7.62
C GLY A 109 3.77 -24.52 -7.66
N TYR A 110 3.48 -25.27 -6.61
CA TYR A 110 2.22 -26.01 -6.44
C TYR A 110 1.40 -25.36 -5.34
N SER A 111 0.11 -25.16 -5.57
CA SER A 111 -0.85 -24.75 -4.55
C SER A 111 -1.11 -25.93 -3.61
N THR A 112 -0.89 -25.74 -2.33
CA THR A 112 -1.09 -26.77 -1.29
C THR A 112 -2.28 -26.49 -0.38
N GLU A 113 -2.62 -25.21 -0.18
CA GLU A 113 -3.80 -24.78 0.56
C GLU A 113 -4.45 -23.62 -0.19
N GLY A 114 -5.76 -23.68 -0.39
CA GLY A 114 -6.55 -22.65 -1.04
C GLY A 114 -7.23 -21.71 -0.06
N LEU A 115 -7.96 -20.74 -0.60
CA LEU A 115 -8.77 -19.80 0.19
C LEU A 115 -9.74 -20.57 1.09
N ASN A 116 -9.68 -20.32 2.41
CA ASN A 116 -10.58 -20.88 3.41
C ASN A 116 -10.88 -19.86 4.51
N ILE A 117 -11.89 -19.05 4.28
CA ILE A 117 -12.29 -17.96 5.20
C ILE A 117 -12.68 -18.52 6.58
N ASN A 118 -13.28 -19.70 6.66
CA ASN A 118 -13.69 -20.31 7.93
C ASN A 118 -12.49 -20.64 8.83
N ASN A 119 -11.33 -20.91 8.24
CA ASN A 119 -10.08 -21.20 8.94
C ASN A 119 -9.15 -19.98 9.02
N ASN A 120 -9.61 -18.77 8.67
CA ASN A 120 -8.82 -17.54 8.57
C ASN A 120 -7.64 -17.67 7.58
N HIS A 121 -7.79 -18.48 6.53
CA HIS A 121 -6.81 -18.59 5.45
C HIS A 121 -7.29 -17.77 4.26
N ASN A 122 -6.69 -16.58 4.08
CA ASN A 122 -7.18 -15.53 3.18
C ASN A 122 -6.56 -15.57 1.77
N GLY A 123 -5.87 -16.64 1.40
CA GLY A 123 -5.16 -16.72 0.14
C GLY A 123 -4.89 -18.14 -0.31
N VAL A 124 -3.82 -18.31 -1.05
CA VAL A 124 -3.28 -19.61 -1.43
C VAL A 124 -1.85 -19.75 -0.93
N ASP A 125 -1.53 -20.95 -0.46
CA ASP A 125 -0.17 -21.32 -0.10
C ASP A 125 0.49 -22.05 -1.27
N ILE A 126 1.61 -21.50 -1.74
CA ILE A 126 2.33 -22.00 -2.92
C ILE A 126 3.70 -22.50 -2.45
N VAL A 127 3.90 -23.80 -2.59
CA VAL A 127 5.18 -24.44 -2.26
C VAL A 127 6.11 -24.40 -3.47
N SER A 128 7.34 -23.96 -3.22
CA SER A 128 8.44 -23.97 -4.14
C SER A 128 9.77 -24.11 -3.36
N LYS A 129 10.89 -24.03 -4.04
CA LYS A 129 12.19 -24.11 -3.40
C LYS A 129 12.48 -22.82 -2.62
N LYS A 130 12.95 -22.96 -1.38
CA LYS A 130 13.42 -21.81 -0.58
C LYS A 130 14.47 -21.01 -1.36
N GLY A 131 14.27 -19.69 -1.44
CA GLY A 131 15.13 -18.78 -2.19
C GLY A 131 14.68 -18.54 -3.64
N ASP A 132 13.64 -19.23 -4.12
CA ASP A 132 13.07 -18.94 -5.43
C ASP A 132 12.54 -17.51 -5.51
N LEU A 133 12.67 -16.90 -6.67
CA LEU A 133 12.33 -15.50 -6.90
C LEU A 133 10.82 -15.30 -6.95
N ILE A 134 10.33 -14.35 -6.18
CA ILE A 134 8.93 -13.90 -6.17
C ILE A 134 8.82 -12.71 -7.10
N LYS A 135 7.79 -12.72 -7.96
CA LYS A 135 7.48 -11.66 -8.93
C LYS A 135 6.25 -10.89 -8.51
N SER A 136 6.19 -9.60 -8.86
CA SER A 136 4.95 -8.84 -8.80
C SER A 136 3.91 -9.44 -9.76
N ALA A 137 2.72 -9.73 -9.26
CA ALA A 137 1.65 -10.30 -10.08
C ALA A 137 1.11 -9.32 -11.13
N GLN A 138 1.23 -8.01 -10.89
CA GLN A 138 0.75 -6.94 -11.77
C GLN A 138 1.54 -5.65 -11.52
N ASP A 139 1.45 -4.67 -12.44
CA ASP A 139 1.97 -3.32 -12.27
C ASP A 139 1.35 -2.68 -11.02
N GLY A 140 2.15 -1.97 -10.24
CA GLY A 140 1.64 -1.35 -9.01
C GLY A 140 2.65 -0.57 -8.23
N MET A 141 2.23 -0.13 -7.04
CA MET A 141 3.06 0.56 -6.08
C MET A 141 3.10 -0.22 -4.77
N VAL A 142 4.30 -0.43 -4.24
CA VAL A 142 4.50 -1.08 -2.95
C VAL A 142 3.97 -0.17 -1.84
N ILE A 143 2.93 -0.61 -1.14
CA ILE A 143 2.34 0.13 -0.02
C ILE A 143 2.85 -0.34 1.34
N PHE A 144 3.37 -1.56 1.40
CA PHE A 144 4.04 -2.11 2.58
C PHE A 144 5.19 -3.02 2.17
N SER A 145 6.30 -2.93 2.89
CA SER A 145 7.48 -3.77 2.73
C SER A 145 8.17 -3.88 4.09
N GLY A 146 8.14 -5.07 4.70
CA GLY A 146 8.74 -5.24 6.02
C GLY A 146 8.25 -6.48 6.76
N TYR A 147 8.65 -6.61 8.03
CA TYR A 147 8.26 -7.72 8.89
C TYR A 147 6.90 -7.45 9.56
N ASN A 148 5.96 -8.36 9.41
CA ASN A 148 4.62 -8.30 9.98
C ASN A 148 4.32 -9.56 10.80
N GLY A 149 4.71 -9.57 12.07
CA GLY A 149 4.33 -10.56 13.08
C GLY A 149 4.20 -12.00 12.57
N ASP A 150 2.99 -12.48 12.47
CA ASP A 150 2.67 -13.85 12.09
C ASP A 150 2.95 -14.12 10.59
N SER A 151 2.76 -13.13 9.73
CA SER A 151 3.00 -13.24 8.28
C SER A 151 4.48 -13.14 7.89
N GLY A 152 5.37 -12.79 8.83
CA GLY A 152 6.80 -12.65 8.57
C GLY A 152 7.14 -11.49 7.64
N ASN A 153 8.18 -11.65 6.84
CA ASN A 153 8.53 -10.68 5.82
C ASN A 153 7.43 -10.62 4.75
N THR A 154 6.78 -9.47 4.66
CA THR A 154 5.56 -9.27 3.86
C THR A 154 5.73 -8.09 2.92
N ILE A 155 5.23 -8.24 1.71
CA ILE A 155 5.11 -7.19 0.71
C ILE A 155 3.63 -7.03 0.39
N ILE A 156 3.14 -5.79 0.33
CA ILE A 156 1.78 -5.47 -0.14
C ILE A 156 1.90 -4.47 -1.27
N ILE A 157 1.26 -4.79 -2.40
CA ILE A 157 1.28 -3.96 -3.60
C ILE A 157 -0.15 -3.52 -3.92
N SER A 158 -0.32 -2.22 -4.12
CA SER A 158 -1.54 -1.63 -4.65
C SER A 158 -1.46 -1.57 -6.17
N HIS A 159 -2.49 -2.09 -6.83
CA HIS A 159 -2.62 -2.14 -8.27
C HIS A 159 -3.76 -1.23 -8.76
N PRO A 160 -3.86 -0.94 -10.07
CA PRO A 160 -5.01 -0.26 -10.64
C PRO A 160 -6.34 -0.95 -10.28
N PHE A 161 -7.43 -0.17 -10.29
CA PHE A 161 -8.81 -0.66 -10.09
C PHE A 161 -9.08 -1.28 -8.71
N ASN A 162 -8.44 -0.75 -7.65
CA ASN A 162 -8.62 -1.20 -6.26
C ASN A 162 -8.25 -2.66 -6.02
N TYR A 163 -7.30 -3.20 -6.78
CA TYR A 163 -6.70 -4.49 -6.48
C TYR A 163 -5.49 -4.32 -5.56
N PHE A 164 -5.31 -5.27 -4.66
CA PHE A 164 -4.14 -5.39 -3.82
C PHE A 164 -3.65 -6.83 -3.84
N THR A 165 -2.35 -7.01 -3.78
CA THR A 165 -1.74 -8.33 -3.58
C THR A 165 -0.85 -8.35 -2.36
N VAL A 166 -0.89 -9.46 -1.62
CA VAL A 166 -0.08 -9.69 -0.43
C VAL A 166 0.83 -10.89 -0.68
N TYR A 167 2.10 -10.72 -0.33
CA TYR A 167 3.14 -11.75 -0.44
C TYR A 167 3.76 -11.92 0.93
N SER A 168 3.50 -13.05 1.59
CA SER A 168 3.96 -13.31 2.96
C SER A 168 4.98 -14.44 3.04
N HIS A 169 5.65 -14.54 4.17
CA HIS A 169 6.68 -15.54 4.49
C HIS A 169 7.94 -15.44 3.63
N CYS A 170 8.20 -14.28 3.02
CA CYS A 170 9.40 -14.05 2.21
C CYS A 170 10.68 -14.27 3.05
N ASP A 171 11.75 -14.74 2.40
CA ASP A 171 13.09 -14.78 3.01
C ASP A 171 13.76 -13.42 2.93
N SER A 172 13.81 -12.86 1.75
CA SER A 172 14.35 -11.53 1.45
C SER A 172 13.35 -10.67 0.70
N ILE A 173 13.39 -9.37 0.95
CA ILE A 173 12.58 -8.36 0.26
C ILE A 173 13.54 -7.47 -0.55
N PHE A 174 13.23 -7.20 -1.83
CA PHE A 174 14.06 -6.41 -2.74
C PHE A 174 13.52 -5.00 -2.97
N VAL A 175 12.29 -4.74 -2.55
CA VAL A 175 11.58 -3.49 -2.80
C VAL A 175 11.27 -2.77 -1.49
N ASN A 176 11.16 -1.45 -1.58
CA ASN A 176 10.81 -0.59 -0.45
C ASN A 176 9.40 -0.04 -0.62
N GLN A 177 8.81 0.42 0.48
CA GLN A 177 7.55 1.14 0.42
C GLN A 177 7.66 2.36 -0.52
N ARG A 178 6.68 2.54 -1.40
CA ARG A 178 6.56 3.54 -2.47
C ARG A 178 7.34 3.22 -3.76
N ASP A 179 8.04 2.12 -3.83
CA ASP A 179 8.61 1.68 -5.11
C ASP A 179 7.49 1.34 -6.09
N VAL A 180 7.67 1.74 -7.34
CA VAL A 180 6.80 1.33 -8.45
C VAL A 180 7.39 0.07 -9.06
N VAL A 181 6.56 -0.95 -9.22
CA VAL A 181 6.94 -2.23 -9.79
C VAL A 181 6.10 -2.54 -11.03
N LEU A 182 6.69 -3.18 -11.99
CA LEU A 182 6.00 -3.71 -13.16
C LEU A 182 5.64 -5.18 -12.95
N LYS A 183 4.63 -5.63 -13.66
CA LYS A 183 4.22 -7.03 -13.72
C LYS A 183 5.39 -7.92 -14.12
N GLY A 184 5.74 -8.86 -13.26
CA GLY A 184 6.86 -9.76 -13.45
C GLY A 184 8.18 -9.30 -12.85
N ASP A 185 8.27 -8.08 -12.30
CA ASP A 185 9.47 -7.63 -11.59
C ASP A 185 9.72 -8.48 -10.34
N TYR A 186 11.00 -8.76 -10.06
CA TYR A 186 11.38 -9.51 -8.88
C TYR A 186 11.31 -8.61 -7.63
N ILE A 187 10.48 -9.02 -6.66
CA ILE A 187 10.20 -8.25 -5.45
C ILE A 187 10.76 -8.88 -4.18
N GLY A 188 11.16 -10.15 -4.22
CA GLY A 188 11.71 -10.87 -3.08
C GLY A 188 12.02 -12.32 -3.38
N THR A 189 12.28 -13.10 -2.33
CA THR A 189 12.52 -14.54 -2.42
C THR A 189 11.61 -15.31 -1.48
N LEU A 190 11.23 -16.53 -1.87
CA LEU A 190 10.43 -17.44 -1.07
C LEU A 190 11.21 -17.89 0.19
N GLY A 191 10.53 -17.83 1.31
CA GLY A 191 11.10 -18.19 2.59
C GLY A 191 10.19 -19.01 3.48
N GLY A 192 10.22 -18.67 4.74
CA GLY A 192 9.44 -19.28 5.80
C GLY A 192 9.54 -18.44 7.05
N THR A 193 9.57 -17.10 6.89
CA THR A 193 9.60 -16.18 8.02
C THR A 193 8.21 -16.03 8.64
N GLY A 194 8.15 -15.61 9.89
CA GLY A 194 6.89 -15.50 10.64
C GLY A 194 6.47 -16.83 11.30
N LYS A 195 5.19 -16.94 11.61
CA LYS A 195 4.61 -18.14 12.21
C LYS A 195 4.05 -19.07 11.14
N ILE A 196 4.84 -20.01 10.69
CA ILE A 196 4.40 -21.03 9.73
C ILE A 196 4.25 -22.37 10.44
N LYS A 197 3.23 -23.15 10.03
CA LYS A 197 3.01 -24.53 10.54
C LYS A 197 3.60 -25.59 9.62
N ALA A 198 3.90 -25.21 8.37
CA ALA A 198 4.43 -26.09 7.33
C ALA A 198 5.84 -25.63 6.89
N GLY A 199 6.42 -26.31 5.91
CA GLY A 199 7.69 -25.92 5.30
C GLY A 199 7.64 -24.57 4.57
N PRO A 200 8.74 -24.15 3.92
CA PRO A 200 8.79 -22.91 3.17
C PRO A 200 7.71 -22.84 2.08
N HIS A 201 6.95 -21.77 2.06
CA HIS A 201 5.91 -21.50 1.08
C HIS A 201 5.70 -19.99 0.91
N LEU A 202 5.08 -19.58 -0.16
CA LEU A 202 4.56 -18.24 -0.36
C LEU A 202 3.07 -18.26 -0.01
N HIS A 203 2.66 -17.50 1.00
CA HIS A 203 1.25 -17.18 1.20
C HIS A 203 0.92 -15.97 0.33
N PHE A 204 -0.03 -16.14 -0.59
CA PHE A 204 -0.40 -15.14 -1.59
C PHE A 204 -1.88 -14.83 -1.57
N GLU A 205 -2.22 -13.53 -1.40
CA GLU A 205 -3.60 -13.04 -1.36
C GLU A 205 -3.87 -12.08 -2.50
N ILE A 206 -5.13 -12.07 -2.97
CA ILE A 206 -5.66 -11.04 -3.88
C ILE A 206 -6.89 -10.43 -3.23
N TRP A 207 -6.91 -9.10 -3.18
CA TRP A 207 -8.03 -8.31 -2.66
C TRP A 207 -8.54 -7.38 -3.76
N HIS A 208 -9.85 -7.21 -3.84
CA HIS A 208 -10.49 -6.26 -4.74
C HIS A 208 -11.71 -5.63 -4.04
N ASN A 209 -11.74 -4.29 -3.96
CA ASN A 209 -12.80 -3.54 -3.29
C ASN A 209 -13.10 -4.09 -1.88
N ASP A 210 -12.07 -4.23 -1.05
CA ASP A 210 -12.13 -4.74 0.33
C ASP A 210 -12.62 -6.19 0.47
N THR A 211 -12.72 -6.92 -0.64
CA THR A 211 -13.13 -8.33 -0.67
C THR A 211 -11.97 -9.22 -1.09
N ILE A 212 -11.80 -10.34 -0.41
CA ILE A 212 -10.81 -11.36 -0.77
C ILE A 212 -11.30 -12.12 -2.00
N ILE A 213 -10.41 -12.30 -2.98
CA ILE A 213 -10.66 -13.11 -4.17
C ILE A 213 -9.75 -14.33 -4.12
N ASP A 214 -10.28 -15.49 -4.48
CA ASP A 214 -9.45 -16.67 -4.63
C ASP A 214 -8.42 -16.46 -5.76
N PRO A 215 -7.11 -16.50 -5.46
CA PRO A 215 -6.10 -16.32 -6.49
C PRO A 215 -6.19 -17.33 -7.64
N ARG A 216 -6.78 -18.51 -7.41
CA ARG A 216 -6.98 -19.55 -8.41
C ARG A 216 -7.99 -19.15 -9.50
N ASP A 217 -8.94 -18.27 -9.16
CA ASP A 217 -9.91 -17.75 -10.13
C ASP A 217 -9.28 -16.76 -11.12
N ILE A 218 -8.22 -16.07 -10.70
CA ILE A 218 -7.52 -15.07 -11.54
C ILE A 218 -6.29 -15.66 -12.21
N ILE A 219 -5.54 -16.50 -11.49
CA ILE A 219 -4.28 -17.08 -11.96
C ILE A 219 -4.51 -18.56 -12.28
N LYS A 220 -4.89 -18.87 -13.52
CA LYS A 220 -5.23 -20.21 -14.00
C LYS A 220 -4.19 -21.28 -13.63
N LYS A 221 -2.91 -20.90 -13.63
CA LYS A 221 -1.81 -21.82 -13.28
C LYS A 221 -2.00 -22.48 -11.92
N TYR A 222 -2.57 -21.79 -10.93
CA TYR A 222 -2.77 -22.35 -9.59
C TYR A 222 -4.05 -23.18 -9.49
N GLY A 223 -5.04 -22.94 -10.34
CA GLY A 223 -6.25 -23.75 -10.43
C GLY A 223 -6.02 -25.13 -11.07
N GLU A 224 -5.01 -25.24 -11.96
CA GLU A 224 -4.71 -26.50 -12.66
C GLU A 224 -3.78 -27.44 -11.85
N LEU A 225 -3.11 -26.92 -10.81
CA LEU A 225 -2.10 -27.64 -10.01
C LEU A 225 -2.55 -27.89 -8.57
N ASP A 226 -3.84 -27.76 -8.27
CA ASP A 226 -4.38 -28.02 -6.94
C ASP A 226 -4.27 -29.51 -6.59
N VAL A 227 -3.30 -29.87 -5.74
CA VAL A 227 -3.08 -31.23 -5.23
C VAL A 227 -3.97 -31.51 -4.01
N SER A 228 -4.78 -30.54 -3.54
CA SER A 228 -5.62 -30.67 -2.34
C SER A 228 -6.94 -31.44 -2.58
N THR A 229 -7.18 -31.92 -3.80
CA THR A 229 -8.42 -32.61 -4.19
C THR A 229 -8.31 -34.14 -4.33
N GLU A 230 -7.22 -34.77 -3.86
CA GLU A 230 -7.12 -36.25 -3.75
C GLU A 230 -7.23 -36.73 -2.31
#